data_7739a61772b48f273af26b35e25abd28
#
_entry.id   7739a61772b48f273af26b35e25abd28
#
_cell.length_a   1.000
_cell.length_b   1.000
_cell.length_c   1.000
_cell.angle_alpha   90.00
_cell.angle_beta   90.00
_cell.angle_gamma   90.00
#
_symmetry.space_group_name_H-M   'P 1'
#
loop_
_entity.id
_entity.type
_entity.pdbx_description
1 polymer ?
#
loop_
_entity_poly.entity_id
_entity_poly.type
_entity_poly.pdbx_seq_one_letter_code
_entity_poly.pdbx_strand_id
1 'polypeptide(L)'
;MTPIVERVSEDRVGVLSSQPSTKRSYSRGLLVWNRLPWRSIATIASVLMAWEALSLSGAIDPSRFPSPEQTFRATVAMIERPFAGHTLFGHIGASLVRWILGVALAIAVGITFGAAMAWNLTFRAATRPIFEFLRYIPPLAWVPLAIIVLGPSLSAEVFIVFVGAVPPVIINVWTGVAGVDPVLTSAAKTLGAGSLRTLLLIALPAATLNILTGIRVAVANGWASLIGAELVGAQSGLGFIIITAQTSNRADDILTGMLFIGLIGALTDVVLRTTTRRLTFWYGSSL
;
A
#
# COMPACT_ATOMS: atom_id res chain seq x y z
N MET A 1 57.98 -23.55 -45.35
CA MET A 1 57.38 -23.62 -44.00
C MET A 1 57.60 -22.29 -43.33
N THR A 2 56.63 -21.39 -43.39
CA THR A 2 56.66 -20.06 -42.77
C THR A 2 55.29 -19.78 -42.24
N PRO A 3 55.16 -19.17 -41.09
CA PRO A 3 53.99 -19.35 -40.23
C PRO A 3 52.80 -18.39 -40.53
N ILE A 4 51.63 -18.99 -40.56
CA ILE A 4 50.33 -18.33 -40.72
C ILE A 4 49.79 -17.99 -39.30
N VAL A 5 50.38 -17.10 -38.53
CA VAL A 5 49.93 -16.79 -37.19
C VAL A 5 49.79 -15.27 -36.91
N GLU A 6 50.12 -14.39 -37.87
CA GLU A 6 50.23 -12.94 -37.55
C GLU A 6 49.18 -12.02 -38.20
N ARG A 7 48.05 -12.54 -38.72
CA ARG A 7 47.00 -11.72 -39.37
C ARG A 7 45.61 -11.79 -38.72
N VAL A 8 45.48 -12.32 -37.52
CA VAL A 8 44.15 -12.45 -36.85
C VAL A 8 43.95 -11.47 -35.67
N SER A 9 44.98 -10.69 -35.32
CA SER A 9 44.90 -9.82 -34.11
C SER A 9 44.51 -8.38 -34.36
N GLU A 10 44.49 -7.86 -35.60
CA GLU A 10 44.19 -6.43 -35.84
C GLU A 10 42.70 -6.13 -36.18
N ASP A 11 41.93 -7.11 -36.67
CA ASP A 11 40.53 -6.89 -37.06
C ASP A 11 39.52 -6.99 -35.93
N ARG A 12 39.91 -7.33 -34.70
CA ARG A 12 38.97 -7.42 -33.54
C ARG A 12 38.96 -6.20 -32.63
N VAL A 13 39.83 -5.24 -32.81
CA VAL A 13 39.89 -4.03 -31.97
C VAL A 13 39.03 -2.89 -32.53
N GLY A 14 38.66 -2.94 -33.81
CA GLY A 14 37.90 -1.88 -34.48
C GLY A 14 36.37 -1.92 -34.32
N VAL A 15 35.79 -3.00 -33.81
CA VAL A 15 34.31 -3.21 -33.79
C VAL A 15 33.63 -2.81 -32.45
N LEU A 16 34.42 -2.47 -31.44
CA LEU A 16 33.86 -2.15 -30.10
C LEU A 16 33.66 -0.64 -29.84
N SER A 17 33.91 0.24 -30.80
CA SER A 17 33.87 1.69 -30.56
C SER A 17 32.74 2.47 -31.24
N SER A 18 31.72 1.82 -31.78
CA SER A 18 30.59 2.52 -32.40
C SER A 18 29.22 1.98 -31.97
N GLN A 19 28.99 1.85 -30.67
CA GLN A 19 27.60 1.86 -30.19
C GLN A 19 27.17 3.31 -29.98
N PRO A 20 26.19 3.84 -30.76
CA PRO A 20 25.62 5.14 -30.45
C PRO A 20 24.93 5.04 -29.08
N SER A 21 25.44 5.81 -28.13
CA SER A 21 24.75 6.03 -26.85
C SER A 21 23.39 6.66 -27.15
N THR A 22 22.38 5.84 -27.36
CA THR A 22 20.99 6.33 -27.32
C THR A 22 20.71 6.80 -25.91
N LYS A 23 21.07 8.05 -25.61
CA LYS A 23 20.48 8.79 -24.50
C LYS A 23 18.97 8.82 -24.74
N ARG A 24 18.25 7.79 -24.30
CA ARG A 24 16.81 7.82 -24.20
C ARG A 24 16.47 8.94 -23.22
N SER A 25 16.11 10.09 -23.80
CA SER A 25 15.49 11.20 -23.08
C SER A 25 14.13 10.74 -22.51
N TYR A 26 14.16 10.17 -21.31
CA TYR A 26 12.94 9.81 -20.55
C TYR A 26 12.32 11.01 -19.83
N SER A 27 12.60 12.24 -20.26
CA SER A 27 12.31 13.42 -19.43
C SER A 27 11.17 14.30 -19.92
N ARG A 28 10.12 13.80 -20.58
CA ARG A 28 8.98 14.68 -20.93
C ARG A 28 7.57 14.13 -20.70
N GLY A 29 7.40 12.88 -20.26
CA GLY A 29 6.07 12.28 -20.08
C GLY A 29 5.37 12.62 -18.76
N LEU A 30 6.10 12.94 -17.70
CA LEU A 30 5.53 13.09 -16.34
C LEU A 30 5.11 14.53 -15.99
N LEU A 31 5.51 15.53 -16.76
CA LEU A 31 5.17 16.95 -16.50
C LEU A 31 3.86 17.41 -17.15
N VAL A 32 3.23 16.57 -17.99
CA VAL A 32 1.99 16.96 -18.69
C VAL A 32 0.75 16.84 -17.78
N TRP A 33 0.81 15.99 -16.75
CA TRP A 33 -0.33 15.78 -15.84
C TRP A 33 -0.62 16.96 -14.91
N ASN A 34 0.38 17.80 -14.64
CA ASN A 34 0.24 18.92 -13.70
C ASN A 34 -0.28 20.22 -14.34
N ARG A 35 -0.57 20.22 -15.64
CA ARG A 35 -0.96 21.47 -16.36
C ARG A 35 -2.43 21.55 -16.75
N LEU A 36 -3.27 20.55 -16.41
CA LEU A 36 -4.67 20.52 -16.86
C LEU A 36 -5.63 20.08 -15.74
N PRO A 37 -5.77 20.88 -14.65
CA PRO A 37 -6.72 20.58 -13.60
C PRO A 37 -8.17 20.48 -14.12
N TRP A 38 -8.50 21.20 -15.22
CA TRP A 38 -9.81 21.15 -15.82
C TRP A 38 -10.20 19.79 -16.42
N ARG A 39 -9.23 18.99 -16.90
CA ARG A 39 -9.51 17.63 -17.40
C ARG A 39 -9.96 16.71 -16.26
N SER A 40 -9.29 16.76 -15.13
CA SER A 40 -9.69 15.99 -13.96
C SER A 40 -11.06 16.43 -13.44
N ILE A 41 -11.30 17.74 -13.40
CA ILE A 41 -12.60 18.30 -13.02
C ILE A 41 -13.69 17.86 -14.03
N ALA A 42 -13.40 17.95 -15.33
CA ALA A 42 -14.34 17.52 -16.38
C ALA A 42 -14.65 16.01 -16.28
N THR A 43 -13.67 15.17 -15.99
CA THR A 43 -13.89 13.74 -15.78
C THR A 43 -14.77 13.48 -14.55
N ILE A 44 -14.49 14.12 -13.43
CA ILE A 44 -15.33 13.97 -12.23
C ILE A 44 -16.74 14.46 -12.50
N ALA A 45 -16.89 15.63 -13.13
CA ALA A 45 -18.19 16.17 -13.48
C ALA A 45 -18.97 15.26 -14.45
N SER A 46 -18.30 14.67 -15.45
CA SER A 46 -18.95 13.74 -16.39
C SER A 46 -19.41 12.46 -15.70
N VAL A 47 -18.62 11.93 -14.75
CA VAL A 47 -19.02 10.75 -13.95
C VAL A 47 -20.22 11.07 -13.07
N LEU A 48 -20.23 12.23 -12.40
CA LEU A 48 -21.36 12.64 -11.57
C LEU A 48 -22.61 12.90 -12.40
N MET A 49 -22.48 13.53 -13.58
CA MET A 49 -23.62 13.72 -14.50
C MET A 49 -24.16 12.39 -15.03
N ALA A 50 -23.29 11.47 -15.38
CA ALA A 50 -23.70 10.13 -15.82
C ALA A 50 -24.43 9.37 -14.70
N TRP A 51 -23.94 9.48 -13.46
CA TRP A 51 -24.61 8.90 -12.30
C TRP A 51 -25.99 9.52 -12.06
N GLU A 52 -26.09 10.85 -12.08
CA GLU A 52 -27.38 11.56 -11.94
C GLU A 52 -28.36 11.18 -13.06
N ALA A 53 -27.90 11.19 -14.31
CA ALA A 53 -28.72 10.80 -15.47
C ALA A 53 -29.23 9.35 -15.35
N LEU A 54 -28.38 8.42 -14.87
CA LEU A 54 -28.79 7.02 -14.66
C LEU A 54 -29.83 6.91 -13.54
N SER A 55 -29.65 7.65 -12.46
CA SER A 55 -30.59 7.67 -11.33
C SER A 55 -31.95 8.26 -11.75
N LEU A 56 -31.95 9.34 -12.54
CA LEU A 56 -33.16 10.01 -13.01
C LEU A 56 -33.88 9.27 -14.15
N SER A 57 -33.17 8.39 -14.89
CA SER A 57 -33.75 7.65 -16.02
C SER A 57 -34.89 6.69 -15.60
N GLY A 58 -35.01 6.38 -14.31
CA GLY A 58 -35.94 5.38 -13.79
C GLY A 58 -35.57 3.92 -14.17
N ALA A 59 -34.42 3.71 -14.81
CA ALA A 59 -33.95 2.36 -15.18
C ALA A 59 -33.62 1.49 -13.96
N ILE A 60 -33.28 2.13 -12.83
CA ILE A 60 -32.98 1.46 -11.57
C ILE A 60 -33.86 2.11 -10.47
N ASP A 61 -34.42 1.28 -9.60
CA ASP A 61 -35.19 1.73 -8.46
C ASP A 61 -34.34 2.69 -7.57
N PRO A 62 -34.78 3.93 -7.31
CA PRO A 62 -34.07 4.89 -6.47
C PRO A 62 -33.76 4.38 -5.05
N SER A 63 -34.55 3.43 -4.54
CA SER A 63 -34.28 2.76 -3.25
C SER A 63 -33.06 1.85 -3.28
N ARG A 64 -32.66 1.37 -4.46
CA ARG A 64 -31.50 0.47 -4.66
C ARG A 64 -30.26 1.22 -5.15
N PHE A 65 -30.46 2.29 -5.91
CA PHE A 65 -29.36 3.11 -6.43
C PHE A 65 -29.71 4.59 -6.30
N PRO A 66 -29.41 5.20 -5.14
CA PRO A 66 -29.74 6.58 -4.85
C PRO A 66 -28.97 7.56 -5.74
N SER A 67 -29.55 8.74 -5.95
CA SER A 67 -28.93 9.83 -6.68
C SER A 67 -27.77 10.46 -5.88
N PRO A 68 -26.86 11.20 -6.54
CA PRO A 68 -25.88 12.06 -5.87
C PRO A 68 -26.50 13.00 -4.84
N GLU A 69 -27.67 13.56 -5.12
CA GLU A 69 -28.39 14.44 -4.19
C GLU A 69 -28.86 13.69 -2.94
N GLN A 70 -29.45 12.50 -3.10
CA GLN A 70 -29.88 11.66 -1.97
C GLN A 70 -28.69 11.26 -1.11
N THR A 71 -27.58 10.84 -1.71
CA THR A 71 -26.34 10.49 -1.02
C THR A 71 -25.76 11.70 -0.27
N PHE A 72 -25.81 12.88 -0.86
CA PHE A 72 -25.38 14.12 -0.18
C PHE A 72 -26.25 14.45 1.03
N ARG A 73 -27.58 14.35 0.89
CA ARG A 73 -28.51 14.55 2.02
C ARG A 73 -28.30 13.53 3.13
N ALA A 74 -28.08 12.25 2.80
CA ALA A 74 -27.74 11.21 3.78
C ALA A 74 -26.41 11.52 4.49
N THR A 75 -25.41 12.02 3.75
CA THR A 75 -24.13 12.47 4.31
C THR A 75 -24.32 13.58 5.35
N VAL A 76 -25.10 14.62 5.02
CA VAL A 76 -25.39 15.71 5.95
C VAL A 76 -26.13 15.19 7.18
N ALA A 77 -27.15 14.36 6.98
CA ALA A 77 -27.89 13.76 8.08
C ALA A 77 -27.02 12.92 9.02
N MET A 78 -26.03 12.17 8.47
CA MET A 78 -25.09 11.35 9.25
C MET A 78 -24.06 12.19 10.00
N ILE A 79 -23.75 13.42 9.53
CA ILE A 79 -22.92 14.38 10.27
C ILE A 79 -23.68 14.98 11.44
N GLU A 80 -24.96 15.34 11.23
CA GLU A 80 -25.78 16.03 12.23
C GLU A 80 -26.33 15.09 13.32
N ARG A 81 -26.58 13.84 12.97
CA ARG A 81 -27.20 12.85 13.86
C ARG A 81 -26.35 11.59 14.02
N PRO A 82 -26.26 11.03 15.23
CA PRO A 82 -25.60 9.74 15.40
C PRO A 82 -26.24 8.64 14.55
N PHE A 83 -25.41 7.84 13.91
CA PHE A 83 -25.81 6.65 13.18
C PHE A 83 -25.29 5.41 13.93
N ALA A 84 -26.18 4.43 14.16
CA ALA A 84 -25.83 3.20 14.86
C ALA A 84 -25.04 3.41 16.18
N GLY A 85 -25.44 4.41 16.97
CA GLY A 85 -24.88 4.70 18.30
C GLY A 85 -23.65 5.62 18.33
N HIS A 86 -23.08 5.99 17.18
CA HIS A 86 -21.90 6.84 17.07
C HIS A 86 -22.10 7.98 16.06
N THR A 87 -21.39 9.08 16.26
CA THR A 87 -21.28 10.13 15.23
C THR A 87 -20.42 9.64 14.06
N LEU A 88 -20.56 10.23 12.88
CA LEU A 88 -19.71 9.92 11.73
C LEU A 88 -18.22 10.04 12.07
N PHE A 89 -17.83 11.10 12.77
CA PHE A 89 -16.44 11.28 13.22
C PHE A 89 -15.99 10.22 14.23
N GLY A 90 -16.92 9.71 15.04
CA GLY A 90 -16.66 8.57 15.93
C GLY A 90 -16.33 7.29 15.16
N HIS A 91 -17.10 6.98 14.11
CA HIS A 91 -16.82 5.85 13.21
C HIS A 91 -15.48 6.01 12.50
N ILE A 92 -15.20 7.21 11.94
CA ILE A 92 -13.92 7.50 11.30
C ILE A 92 -12.75 7.32 12.27
N GLY A 93 -12.87 7.87 13.47
CA GLY A 93 -11.84 7.74 14.52
C GLY A 93 -11.57 6.29 14.91
N ALA A 94 -12.62 5.50 15.08
CA ALA A 94 -12.53 4.08 15.39
C ALA A 94 -11.77 3.31 14.29
N SER A 95 -12.13 3.50 13.02
CA SER A 95 -11.43 2.89 11.88
C SER A 95 -9.97 3.32 11.81
N LEU A 96 -9.67 4.60 11.98
CA LEU A 96 -8.29 5.11 11.93
C LEU A 96 -7.41 4.55 13.06
N VAL A 97 -7.92 4.45 14.28
CA VAL A 97 -7.17 3.87 15.41
C VAL A 97 -6.79 2.41 15.12
N ARG A 98 -7.75 1.59 14.69
CA ARG A 98 -7.52 0.18 14.34
C ARG A 98 -6.48 0.03 13.23
N TRP A 99 -6.64 0.83 12.18
CA TRP A 99 -5.76 0.83 11.03
C TRP A 99 -4.32 1.24 11.40
N ILE A 100 -4.16 2.35 12.15
CA ILE A 100 -2.84 2.83 12.58
C ILE A 100 -2.14 1.77 13.44
N LEU A 101 -2.84 1.18 14.40
CA LEU A 101 -2.26 0.15 15.28
C LEU A 101 -1.84 -1.09 14.50
N GLY A 102 -2.69 -1.59 13.58
CA GLY A 102 -2.39 -2.77 12.78
C GLY A 102 -1.24 -2.54 11.80
N VAL A 103 -1.22 -1.39 11.12
CA VAL A 103 -0.15 -1.02 10.19
C VAL A 103 1.17 -0.78 10.95
N ALA A 104 1.15 -0.09 12.09
CA ALA A 104 2.34 0.13 12.90
C ALA A 104 2.96 -1.20 13.37
N LEU A 105 2.12 -2.13 13.84
CA LEU A 105 2.56 -3.49 14.19
C LEU A 105 3.15 -4.22 12.97
N ALA A 106 2.49 -4.13 11.81
CA ALA A 106 2.96 -4.74 10.57
C ALA A 106 4.31 -4.16 10.10
N ILE A 107 4.52 -2.86 10.25
CA ILE A 107 5.80 -2.22 9.94
C ILE A 107 6.90 -2.72 10.89
N ALA A 108 6.65 -2.72 12.19
CA ALA A 108 7.62 -3.16 13.19
C ALA A 108 8.04 -4.63 12.98
N VAL A 109 7.06 -5.52 12.88
CA VAL A 109 7.31 -6.96 12.67
C VAL A 109 7.87 -7.20 11.26
N GLY A 110 7.34 -6.54 10.25
CA GLY A 110 7.75 -6.71 8.85
C GLY A 110 9.19 -6.29 8.59
N ILE A 111 9.65 -5.17 9.17
CA ILE A 111 11.05 -4.73 9.06
C ILE A 111 11.97 -5.71 9.76
N THR A 112 11.68 -6.09 11.00
CA THR A 112 12.53 -6.99 11.77
C THR A 112 12.60 -8.38 11.15
N PHE A 113 11.46 -8.95 10.77
CA PHE A 113 11.39 -10.28 10.15
C PHE A 113 12.01 -10.30 8.75
N GLY A 114 11.70 -9.30 7.90
CA GLY A 114 12.26 -9.18 6.56
C GLY A 114 13.77 -8.98 6.57
N ALA A 115 14.30 -8.16 7.49
CA ALA A 115 15.73 -7.98 7.67
C ALA A 115 16.40 -9.27 8.15
N ALA A 116 15.80 -10.00 9.09
CA ALA A 116 16.31 -11.30 9.55
C ALA A 116 16.35 -12.34 8.42
N MET A 117 15.31 -12.41 7.57
CA MET A 117 15.29 -13.27 6.39
C MET A 117 16.36 -12.88 5.35
N ALA A 118 16.63 -11.57 5.18
CA ALA A 118 17.68 -11.13 4.26
C ALA A 118 19.08 -11.48 4.74
N TRP A 119 19.32 -11.35 6.05
CA TRP A 119 20.65 -11.41 6.64
C TRP A 119 21.08 -12.81 7.06
N ASN A 120 20.13 -13.68 7.44
CA ASN A 120 20.41 -15.03 7.93
C ASN A 120 19.82 -16.10 6.99
N LEU A 121 20.69 -16.83 6.29
CA LEU A 121 20.31 -17.87 5.33
C LEU A 121 19.55 -19.04 6.00
N THR A 122 19.95 -19.44 7.20
CA THR A 122 19.31 -20.53 7.95
C THR A 122 17.90 -20.10 8.39
N PHE A 123 17.77 -18.89 8.95
CA PHE A 123 16.46 -18.32 9.29
C PHE A 123 15.54 -18.22 8.08
N ARG A 124 16.06 -17.74 6.96
CA ARG A 124 15.32 -17.68 5.70
C ARG A 124 14.87 -19.05 5.22
N ALA A 125 15.76 -20.03 5.21
CA ALA A 125 15.45 -21.40 4.77
C ALA A 125 14.32 -22.03 5.61
N ALA A 126 14.32 -21.79 6.93
CA ALA A 126 13.30 -22.28 7.84
C ALA A 126 11.95 -21.56 7.72
N THR A 127 11.96 -20.23 7.55
CA THR A 127 10.74 -19.41 7.65
C THR A 127 10.07 -19.15 6.30
N ARG A 128 10.82 -19.16 5.21
CA ARG A 128 10.31 -18.84 3.86
C ARG A 128 9.13 -19.72 3.43
N PRO A 129 9.13 -21.06 3.56
CA PRO A 129 8.01 -21.88 3.13
C PRO A 129 6.72 -21.55 3.89
N ILE A 130 6.84 -21.33 5.21
CA ILE A 130 5.70 -20.97 6.07
C ILE A 130 5.17 -19.60 5.70
N PHE A 131 6.05 -18.62 5.54
CA PHE A 131 5.67 -17.26 5.15
C PHE A 131 4.99 -17.24 3.78
N GLU A 132 5.56 -17.96 2.79
CA GLU A 132 4.98 -18.03 1.45
C GLU A 132 3.60 -18.72 1.44
N PHE A 133 3.38 -19.69 2.28
CA PHE A 133 2.05 -20.31 2.44
C PHE A 133 1.05 -19.32 3.09
N LEU A 134 1.42 -18.72 4.22
CA LEU A 134 0.51 -17.86 5.00
C LEU A 134 0.08 -16.59 4.23
N ARG A 135 0.97 -15.99 3.44
CA ARG A 135 0.66 -14.77 2.69
C ARG A 135 -0.40 -14.94 1.58
N TYR A 136 -0.66 -16.17 1.14
CA TYR A 136 -1.70 -16.45 0.17
C TYR A 136 -3.10 -16.60 0.79
N ILE A 137 -3.19 -16.70 2.12
CA ILE A 137 -4.47 -16.71 2.82
C ILE A 137 -5.00 -15.27 2.86
N PRO A 138 -6.15 -14.96 2.21
CA PRO A 138 -6.70 -13.62 2.23
C PRO A 138 -6.96 -13.13 3.66
N PRO A 139 -6.73 -11.86 4.01
CA PRO A 139 -6.97 -11.33 5.35
C PRO A 139 -8.39 -11.56 5.87
N LEU A 140 -9.40 -11.48 5.00
CA LEU A 140 -10.78 -11.76 5.36
C LEU A 140 -11.02 -13.19 5.84
N ALA A 141 -10.27 -14.16 5.35
CA ALA A 141 -10.41 -15.56 5.78
C ALA A 141 -9.99 -15.76 7.25
N TRP A 142 -9.21 -14.84 7.80
CA TRP A 142 -8.80 -14.87 9.21
C TRP A 142 -9.84 -14.29 10.16
N VAL A 143 -10.85 -13.57 9.66
CA VAL A 143 -11.85 -12.87 10.51
C VAL A 143 -12.58 -13.84 11.45
N PRO A 144 -13.15 -14.97 11.00
CA PRO A 144 -13.85 -15.90 11.90
C PRO A 144 -12.92 -16.44 12.98
N LEU A 145 -11.68 -16.79 12.63
CA LEU A 145 -10.69 -17.29 13.59
C LEU A 145 -10.31 -16.22 14.60
N ALA A 146 -10.08 -14.97 14.14
CA ALA A 146 -9.76 -13.85 15.02
C ALA A 146 -10.87 -13.59 16.04
N ILE A 147 -12.14 -13.63 15.59
CA ILE A 147 -13.30 -13.44 16.48
C ILE A 147 -13.42 -14.58 17.50
N ILE A 148 -13.17 -15.84 17.11
CA ILE A 148 -13.23 -16.98 18.03
C ILE A 148 -12.13 -16.88 19.09
N VAL A 149 -10.91 -16.48 18.71
CA VAL A 149 -9.75 -16.47 19.61
C VAL A 149 -9.65 -15.19 20.44
N LEU A 150 -9.94 -14.03 19.87
CA LEU A 150 -9.76 -12.72 20.48
C LEU A 150 -11.08 -12.06 20.88
N GLY A 151 -12.22 -12.67 20.54
CA GLY A 151 -13.54 -12.07 20.66
C GLY A 151 -13.78 -10.97 19.63
N PRO A 152 -15.02 -10.42 19.53
CA PRO A 152 -15.33 -9.24 18.72
C PRO A 152 -14.75 -7.99 19.41
N SER A 153 -13.49 -7.71 19.20
CA SER A 153 -12.71 -6.71 19.94
C SER A 153 -11.77 -5.92 19.03
N LEU A 154 -11.27 -4.79 19.54
CA LEU A 154 -10.21 -4.01 18.90
C LEU A 154 -9.01 -4.89 18.47
N SER A 155 -8.64 -5.86 19.31
CA SER A 155 -7.50 -6.74 19.02
C SER A 155 -7.72 -7.64 17.82
N ALA A 156 -8.95 -8.15 17.61
CA ALA A 156 -9.28 -8.96 16.45
C ALA A 156 -9.16 -8.14 15.15
N GLU A 157 -9.69 -6.92 15.15
CA GLU A 157 -9.66 -6.03 13.98
C GLU A 157 -8.24 -5.56 13.66
N VAL A 158 -7.45 -5.18 14.68
CA VAL A 158 -6.02 -4.83 14.56
C VAL A 158 -5.22 -6.03 14.01
N PHE A 159 -5.52 -7.24 14.44
CA PHE A 159 -4.89 -8.46 13.92
C PHE A 159 -5.17 -8.66 12.43
N ILE A 160 -6.40 -8.45 11.96
CA ILE A 160 -6.73 -8.58 10.53
C ILE A 160 -6.00 -7.53 9.68
N VAL A 161 -5.92 -6.29 10.16
CA VAL A 161 -5.13 -5.23 9.52
C VAL A 161 -3.65 -5.62 9.45
N PHE A 162 -3.10 -6.14 10.55
CA PHE A 162 -1.73 -6.63 10.63
C PHE A 162 -1.46 -7.74 9.60
N VAL A 163 -2.32 -8.76 9.54
CA VAL A 163 -2.17 -9.88 8.58
C VAL A 163 -2.17 -9.38 7.13
N GLY A 164 -3.02 -8.41 6.79
CA GLY A 164 -3.06 -7.83 5.45
C GLY A 164 -1.87 -6.93 5.12
N ALA A 165 -1.33 -6.24 6.11
CA ALA A 165 -0.27 -5.25 5.94
C ALA A 165 1.15 -5.82 6.05
N VAL A 166 1.38 -6.90 6.81
CA VAL A 166 2.74 -7.41 7.10
C VAL A 166 3.46 -8.03 5.89
N PRO A 167 2.81 -8.79 4.97
CA PRO A 167 3.52 -9.44 3.88
C PRO A 167 4.24 -8.49 2.93
N PRO A 168 3.67 -7.38 2.44
CA PRO A 168 4.39 -6.45 1.58
C PRO A 168 5.58 -5.79 2.28
N VAL A 169 5.53 -5.54 3.59
CA VAL A 169 6.69 -5.03 4.33
C VAL A 169 7.80 -6.06 4.34
N ILE A 170 7.52 -7.31 4.74
CA ILE A 170 8.52 -8.39 4.77
C ILE A 170 9.20 -8.56 3.41
N ILE A 171 8.42 -8.64 2.34
CA ILE A 171 8.94 -8.87 0.98
C ILE A 171 9.87 -7.73 0.55
N ASN A 172 9.42 -6.47 0.72
CA ASN A 172 10.19 -5.31 0.29
C ASN A 172 11.45 -5.10 1.14
N VAL A 173 11.39 -5.35 2.45
CA VAL A 173 12.57 -5.30 3.31
C VAL A 173 13.54 -6.40 2.95
N TRP A 174 13.07 -7.63 2.83
CA TRP A 174 13.91 -8.76 2.44
C TRP A 174 14.59 -8.54 1.10
N THR A 175 13.86 -8.20 0.05
CA THR A 175 14.42 -7.98 -1.29
C THR A 175 15.32 -6.75 -1.33
N GLY A 176 14.96 -5.67 -0.62
CA GLY A 176 15.77 -4.46 -0.53
C GLY A 176 17.11 -4.70 0.14
N VAL A 177 17.13 -5.36 1.30
CA VAL A 177 18.36 -5.67 2.04
C VAL A 177 19.21 -6.71 1.30
N ALA A 178 18.59 -7.73 0.70
CA ALA A 178 19.33 -8.72 -0.11
C ALA A 178 19.92 -8.15 -1.41
N GLY A 179 19.33 -7.06 -1.93
CA GLY A 179 19.79 -6.37 -3.15
C GLY A 179 20.84 -5.28 -2.92
N VAL A 180 21.31 -5.07 -1.69
CA VAL A 180 22.37 -4.09 -1.40
C VAL A 180 23.69 -4.55 -2.04
N ASP A 181 24.41 -3.60 -2.66
CA ASP A 181 25.69 -3.87 -3.32
C ASP A 181 26.67 -4.58 -2.36
N PRO A 182 27.16 -5.78 -2.74
CA PRO A 182 28.15 -6.52 -1.95
C PRO A 182 29.42 -5.73 -1.65
N VAL A 183 29.79 -4.77 -2.50
CA VAL A 183 30.96 -3.90 -2.29
C VAL A 183 30.79 -3.09 -0.99
N LEU A 184 29.61 -2.54 -0.73
CA LEU A 184 29.34 -1.75 0.49
C LEU A 184 29.46 -2.61 1.75
N THR A 185 28.91 -3.82 1.71
CA THR A 185 28.96 -4.74 2.86
C THR A 185 30.36 -5.30 3.10
N SER A 186 31.14 -5.51 2.02
CA SER A 186 32.52 -5.97 2.10
C SER A 186 33.46 -4.87 2.62
N ALA A 187 33.32 -3.62 2.15
CA ALA A 187 34.06 -2.49 2.66
C ALA A 187 33.84 -2.28 4.17
N ALA A 188 32.60 -2.41 4.64
CA ALA A 188 32.29 -2.33 6.06
C ALA A 188 33.02 -3.42 6.88
N LYS A 189 33.06 -4.64 6.38
CA LYS A 189 33.78 -5.76 7.04
C LYS A 189 35.28 -5.50 7.10
N THR A 190 35.87 -4.97 6.01
CA THR A 190 37.29 -4.59 5.96
C THR A 190 37.62 -3.49 7.00
N LEU A 191 36.69 -2.60 7.28
CA LEU A 191 36.79 -1.58 8.33
C LEU A 191 36.48 -2.11 9.73
N GLY A 192 36.31 -3.43 9.91
CA GLY A 192 36.08 -4.06 11.21
C GLY A 192 34.62 -4.03 11.69
N ALA A 193 33.66 -3.68 10.83
CA ALA A 193 32.25 -3.70 11.22
C ALA A 193 31.73 -5.13 11.41
N GLY A 194 31.20 -5.43 12.58
CA GLY A 194 30.52 -6.72 12.84
C GLY A 194 29.23 -6.86 12.02
N SER A 195 28.74 -8.09 11.90
CA SER A 195 27.59 -8.46 11.06
C SER A 195 26.33 -7.60 11.36
N LEU A 196 25.92 -7.49 12.62
CA LEU A 196 24.75 -6.70 13.01
C LEU A 196 24.94 -5.20 12.73
N ARG A 197 26.16 -4.67 12.98
CA ARG A 197 26.49 -3.28 12.70
C ARG A 197 26.41 -2.98 11.20
N THR A 198 26.87 -3.89 10.34
CA THR A 198 26.76 -3.80 8.88
C THR A 198 25.30 -3.81 8.44
N LEU A 199 24.44 -4.67 9.03
CA LEU A 199 23.02 -4.69 8.74
C LEU A 199 22.35 -3.35 9.09
N LEU A 200 22.54 -2.87 10.34
CA LEU A 200 21.81 -1.70 10.84
C LEU A 200 22.28 -0.38 10.24
N LEU A 201 23.61 -0.22 10.03
CA LEU A 201 24.19 1.08 9.61
C LEU A 201 24.43 1.18 8.10
N ILE A 202 24.39 0.07 7.36
CA ILE A 202 24.66 0.09 5.92
C ILE A 202 23.52 -0.54 5.13
N ALA A 203 23.18 -1.81 5.39
CA ALA A 203 22.23 -2.52 4.56
C ALA A 203 20.79 -1.98 4.68
N LEU A 204 20.29 -1.72 5.89
CA LEU A 204 18.97 -1.13 6.11
C LEU A 204 18.85 0.30 5.56
N PRO A 205 19.80 1.23 5.83
CA PRO A 205 19.77 2.55 5.19
C PRO A 205 19.85 2.50 3.66
N ALA A 206 20.68 1.62 3.08
CA ALA A 206 20.76 1.44 1.63
C ALA A 206 19.46 0.89 1.02
N ALA A 207 18.69 0.09 1.78
CA ALA A 207 17.42 -0.47 1.36
C ALA A 207 16.20 0.45 1.60
N THR A 208 16.40 1.69 2.07
CA THR A 208 15.31 2.60 2.51
C THR A 208 14.22 2.78 1.46
N LEU A 209 14.55 2.90 0.17
CA LEU A 209 13.54 3.07 -0.89
C LEU A 209 12.62 1.85 -1.00
N ASN A 210 13.18 0.65 -0.91
CA ASN A 210 12.40 -0.59 -0.94
C ASN A 210 11.52 -0.72 0.31
N ILE A 211 12.08 -0.37 1.48
CA ILE A 211 11.34 -0.37 2.75
C ILE A 211 10.13 0.58 2.67
N LEU A 212 10.33 1.82 2.21
CA LEU A 212 9.25 2.79 2.04
C LEU A 212 8.21 2.33 1.01
N THR A 213 8.62 1.66 -0.05
CA THR A 213 7.71 1.03 -1.02
C THR A 213 6.86 -0.05 -0.34
N GLY A 214 7.49 -0.92 0.47
CA GLY A 214 6.78 -1.93 1.25
C GLY A 214 5.77 -1.34 2.23
N ILE A 215 6.15 -0.29 2.95
CA ILE A 215 5.26 0.44 3.86
C ILE A 215 4.07 1.03 3.10
N ARG A 216 4.28 1.61 1.93
CA ARG A 216 3.21 2.20 1.13
C ARG A 216 2.19 1.14 0.69
N VAL A 217 2.65 -0.01 0.23
CA VAL A 217 1.75 -1.12 -0.13
C VAL A 217 1.03 -1.67 1.10
N ALA A 218 1.72 -1.78 2.24
CA ALA A 218 1.14 -2.22 3.50
C ALA A 218 0.02 -1.30 4.01
N VAL A 219 0.20 0.01 3.90
CA VAL A 219 -0.81 1.02 4.25
C VAL A 219 -2.10 0.81 3.43
N ALA A 220 -1.99 0.62 2.12
CA ALA A 220 -3.14 0.38 1.24
C ALA A 220 -3.82 -0.98 1.53
N ASN A 221 -3.03 -2.05 1.67
CA ASN A 221 -3.56 -3.39 1.97
C ASN A 221 -4.20 -3.44 3.36
N GLY A 222 -3.58 -2.77 4.35
CA GLY A 222 -4.13 -2.65 5.70
C GLY A 222 -5.47 -1.92 5.73
N TRP A 223 -5.62 -0.86 4.91
CA TRP A 223 -6.90 -0.15 4.76
C TRP A 223 -8.00 -1.06 4.20
N ALA A 224 -7.71 -1.77 3.11
CA ALA A 224 -8.67 -2.71 2.53
C ALA A 224 -9.03 -3.84 3.51
N SER A 225 -8.05 -4.37 4.25
CA SER A 225 -8.26 -5.43 5.25
C SER A 225 -9.10 -4.96 6.44
N LEU A 226 -8.90 -3.70 6.89
CA LEU A 226 -9.71 -3.09 7.94
C LEU A 226 -11.19 -3.06 7.56
N ILE A 227 -11.49 -2.51 6.38
CA ILE A 227 -12.89 -2.40 5.93
C ILE A 227 -13.54 -3.78 5.89
N GLY A 228 -12.83 -4.80 5.37
CA GLY A 228 -13.32 -6.17 5.39
C GLY A 228 -13.56 -6.71 6.80
N ALA A 229 -12.69 -6.45 7.76
CA ALA A 229 -12.88 -6.84 9.15
C ALA A 229 -14.08 -6.15 9.79
N GLU A 230 -14.26 -4.85 9.53
CA GLU A 230 -15.38 -4.06 10.06
C GLU A 230 -16.75 -4.48 9.50
N LEU A 231 -16.80 -5.01 8.27
CA LEU A 231 -18.04 -5.55 7.68
C LEU A 231 -18.54 -6.81 8.40
N VAL A 232 -17.65 -7.57 9.06
CA VAL A 232 -18.01 -8.89 9.61
C VAL A 232 -18.19 -8.88 11.13
N GLY A 233 -17.39 -8.09 11.87
CA GLY A 233 -17.35 -8.26 13.32
C GLY A 233 -17.29 -6.97 14.15
N ALA A 234 -17.28 -5.79 13.53
CA ALA A 234 -17.17 -4.53 14.26
C ALA A 234 -18.50 -4.05 14.84
N GLN A 235 -18.42 -3.21 15.88
CA GLN A 235 -19.56 -2.49 16.48
C GLN A 235 -19.47 -0.96 16.21
N SER A 236 -18.47 -0.52 15.47
CA SER A 236 -18.24 0.86 15.04
C SER A 236 -17.24 0.85 13.88
N GLY A 237 -17.15 1.95 13.14
CA GLY A 237 -16.24 2.08 12.01
C GLY A 237 -16.96 2.32 10.69
N LEU A 238 -16.20 2.59 9.64
CA LEU A 238 -16.75 2.90 8.31
C LEU A 238 -17.36 1.67 7.63
N GLY A 239 -16.74 0.49 7.78
CA GLY A 239 -17.31 -0.77 7.30
C GLY A 239 -18.58 -1.15 8.08
N PHE A 240 -18.62 -0.86 9.37
CA PHE A 240 -19.83 -1.08 10.19
C PHE A 240 -21.01 -0.20 9.73
N ILE A 241 -20.77 1.05 9.29
CA ILE A 241 -21.80 1.88 8.66
C ILE A 241 -22.42 1.15 7.47
N ILE A 242 -21.59 0.61 6.58
CA ILE A 242 -22.07 -0.07 5.37
C ILE A 242 -22.93 -1.28 5.69
N ILE A 243 -22.49 -2.17 6.59
CA ILE A 243 -23.26 -3.38 6.92
C ILE A 243 -24.56 -3.05 7.64
N THR A 244 -24.55 -2.04 8.53
CA THR A 244 -25.76 -1.58 9.24
C THR A 244 -26.75 -0.93 8.28
N ALA A 245 -26.29 -0.11 7.34
CA ALA A 245 -27.11 0.48 6.29
C ALA A 245 -27.69 -0.60 5.36
N GLN A 246 -26.89 -1.63 5.01
CA GLN A 246 -27.35 -2.76 4.21
C GLN A 246 -28.48 -3.53 4.90
N THR A 247 -28.33 -3.86 6.17
CA THR A 247 -29.36 -4.59 6.93
C THR A 247 -30.66 -3.78 7.10
N SER A 248 -30.54 -2.45 7.03
CA SER A 248 -31.66 -1.50 7.09
C SER A 248 -32.22 -1.11 5.72
N ASN A 249 -31.73 -1.70 4.62
CA ASN A 249 -32.07 -1.37 3.21
C ASN A 249 -31.91 0.12 2.87
N ARG A 250 -30.90 0.80 3.46
CA ARG A 250 -30.60 2.22 3.25
C ARG A 250 -29.41 2.40 2.31
N ALA A 251 -29.66 2.33 0.99
CA ALA A 251 -28.61 2.41 -0.02
C ALA A 251 -27.90 3.77 -0.04
N ASP A 252 -28.57 4.85 0.34
CA ASP A 252 -28.01 6.21 0.51
C ASP A 252 -26.90 6.27 1.57
N ASP A 253 -27.09 5.58 2.69
CA ASP A 253 -26.09 5.47 3.75
C ASP A 253 -24.94 4.54 3.37
N ILE A 254 -25.19 3.47 2.58
CA ILE A 254 -24.14 2.61 2.03
C ILE A 254 -23.19 3.45 1.17
N LEU A 255 -23.76 4.22 0.22
CA LEU A 255 -22.94 5.08 -0.65
C LEU A 255 -22.21 6.16 0.14
N THR A 256 -22.84 6.74 1.16
CA THR A 256 -22.17 7.66 2.09
C THR A 256 -20.95 7.00 2.76
N GLY A 257 -21.10 5.80 3.31
CA GLY A 257 -19.98 5.04 3.90
C GLY A 257 -18.86 4.78 2.90
N MET A 258 -19.20 4.35 1.67
CA MET A 258 -18.23 4.11 0.60
C MET A 258 -17.47 5.38 0.19
N LEU A 259 -18.15 6.53 0.11
CA LEU A 259 -17.51 7.81 -0.18
C LEU A 259 -16.48 8.19 0.90
N PHE A 260 -16.82 8.03 2.19
CA PHE A 260 -15.87 8.30 3.27
C PHE A 260 -14.69 7.33 3.29
N ILE A 261 -14.90 6.05 3.00
CA ILE A 261 -13.81 5.07 2.85
C ILE A 261 -12.86 5.52 1.75
N GLY A 262 -13.39 5.89 0.57
CA GLY A 262 -12.59 6.36 -0.55
C GLY A 262 -11.85 7.67 -0.25
N LEU A 263 -12.54 8.64 0.37
CA LEU A 263 -11.97 9.94 0.73
C LEU A 263 -10.80 9.80 1.74
N ILE A 264 -11.01 9.03 2.80
CA ILE A 264 -10.00 8.84 3.84
C ILE A 264 -8.84 8.01 3.30
N GLY A 265 -9.12 6.97 2.50
CA GLY A 265 -8.08 6.21 1.81
C GLY A 265 -7.22 7.07 0.88
N ALA A 266 -7.85 7.95 0.10
CA ALA A 266 -7.13 8.91 -0.75
C ALA A 266 -6.32 9.91 0.06
N LEU A 267 -6.87 10.45 1.15
CA LEU A 267 -6.17 11.38 2.03
C LEU A 267 -4.93 10.74 2.66
N THR A 268 -5.05 9.52 3.15
CA THR A 268 -3.92 8.77 3.72
C THR A 268 -2.82 8.51 2.69
N ASP A 269 -3.16 8.17 1.43
CA ASP A 269 -2.15 8.02 0.35
C ASP A 269 -1.44 9.35 0.04
N VAL A 270 -2.17 10.47 -0.01
CA VAL A 270 -1.57 11.81 -0.21
C VAL A 270 -0.61 12.17 0.92
N VAL A 271 -1.01 11.94 2.19
CA VAL A 271 -0.15 12.17 3.36
C VAL A 271 1.11 11.32 3.27
N LEU A 272 0.96 10.04 2.96
CA LEU A 272 2.08 9.10 2.85
C LEU A 272 3.05 9.49 1.71
N ARG A 273 2.53 9.86 0.53
CA ARG A 273 3.35 10.34 -0.60
C ARG A 273 4.16 11.57 -0.22
N THR A 274 3.51 12.53 0.44
CA THR A 274 4.17 13.78 0.84
C THR A 274 5.27 13.53 1.86
N THR A 275 5.01 12.66 2.84
CA THR A 275 5.99 12.25 3.87
C THR A 275 7.16 11.49 3.24
N THR A 276 6.88 10.53 2.37
CA THR A 276 7.92 9.76 1.68
C THR A 276 8.82 10.66 0.85
N ARG A 277 8.27 11.62 0.09
CA ARG A 277 9.07 12.58 -0.68
C ARG A 277 10.02 13.41 0.20
N ARG A 278 9.58 13.80 1.39
CA ARG A 278 10.44 14.54 2.34
C ARG A 278 11.55 13.67 2.92
N LEU A 279 11.28 12.39 3.14
CA LEU A 279 12.24 11.43 3.69
C LEU A 279 13.25 10.93 2.65
N THR A 280 13.01 11.13 1.35
CA THR A 280 13.87 10.64 0.27
C THR A 280 14.52 11.76 -0.54
N PHE A 281 14.52 12.99 -0.03
CA PHE A 281 15.06 14.15 -0.79
C PHE A 281 16.54 13.99 -1.18
N TRP A 282 17.33 13.21 -0.44
CA TRP A 282 18.74 12.94 -0.74
C TRP A 282 18.99 11.89 -1.83
N TYR A 283 17.95 11.15 -2.28
CA TYR A 283 18.10 10.15 -3.34
C TYR A 283 18.00 10.73 -4.76
N GLY A 284 17.88 12.08 -4.90
CA GLY A 284 17.79 12.76 -6.19
C GLY A 284 16.39 12.71 -6.82
N SER A 285 16.11 13.61 -7.76
CA SER A 285 14.81 13.84 -8.40
C SER A 285 14.39 12.77 -9.41
N SER A 286 14.76 11.53 -9.25
CA SER A 286 14.52 10.42 -10.19
C SER A 286 13.33 9.50 -9.81
N LEU A 287 12.43 9.99 -8.95
CA LEU A 287 11.16 9.31 -8.65
C LEU A 287 9.96 10.08 -9.20
#